data_18c647c513f72c556f1e77c47fd8ff5a
#
_entry.id   18c647c513f72c556f1e77c47fd8ff5a
#
_cell.length_a   1.000
_cell.length_b   1.000
_cell.length_c   1.000
_cell.angle_alpha   90.00
_cell.angle_beta   90.00
_cell.angle_gamma   90.00
#
_symmetry.space_group_name_H-M   'P 1'
#
loop_
_entity.id
_entity.type
_entity.pdbx_description
1 polymer ?
#
loop_
_entity_poly.entity_id
_entity_poly.type
_entity_poly.pdbx_seq_one_letter_code
_entity_poly.pdbx_strand_id
1 'polypeptide(L)'
;MGSEMCIRDSTKIIVDHIGIDQAKFVHVRESDFEHLEEAMDRVEKEIPYPIFVKPSCAGSSKGVSKAENRKELEAALYEAVKHDRNILCEETIVGREVECAVLGDRTQVKSTCVGEILAAEEAAFYDFDAKYNNAESKTVVDPEMPEESKRKIKEDAEAIFRAVDGFGLSRVDFFLEESGRVVFNEINTLPGFTSISMYPMLWKACGLDIPELLDTLIDQAMTRYR
;
A
#
# COMPACT_ATOMS: atom_id res chain seq x y z
N MET A 1 -14.22 -7.95 -11.67
CA MET A 1 -13.34 -7.07 -12.48
C MET A 1 -13.70 -5.63 -12.17
N GLY A 2 -13.05 -4.99 -11.26
CA GLY A 2 -13.34 -3.62 -10.86
C GLY A 2 -12.52 -3.09 -9.70
N SER A 3 -11.84 -3.96 -8.96
CA SER A 3 -11.11 -3.56 -7.76
C SER A 3 -9.69 -3.02 -8.03
N GLU A 4 -9.16 -3.23 -9.22
CA GLU A 4 -7.80 -2.77 -9.58
C GLU A 4 -7.79 -1.43 -10.33
N MET A 5 -8.96 -0.90 -10.70
CA MET A 5 -9.06 0.34 -11.45
C MET A 5 -9.13 1.52 -10.48
N CYS A 6 -8.12 2.36 -10.49
CA CYS A 6 -8.04 3.64 -9.78
C CYS A 6 -8.09 3.57 -8.24
N ILE A 7 -7.69 2.44 -7.63
CA ILE A 7 -7.74 2.31 -6.17
C ILE A 7 -6.73 3.23 -5.51
N ARG A 8 -5.50 3.29 -6.02
CA ARG A 8 -4.41 3.98 -5.33
C ARG A 8 -4.64 5.49 -5.24
N ASP A 9 -4.98 6.15 -6.33
CA ASP A 9 -5.25 7.59 -6.37
C ASP A 9 -6.53 7.98 -5.64
N SER A 10 -7.63 7.28 -5.87
CA SER A 10 -8.89 7.52 -5.16
C SER A 10 -8.77 7.24 -3.67
N THR A 11 -8.06 6.18 -3.29
CA THR A 11 -7.81 5.87 -1.89
C THR A 11 -7.01 6.97 -1.21
N LYS A 12 -5.97 7.52 -1.86
CA LYS A 12 -5.18 8.61 -1.29
C LYS A 12 -6.01 9.86 -1.01
N ILE A 13 -6.94 10.21 -1.90
CA ILE A 13 -7.86 11.32 -1.69
C ILE A 13 -8.78 11.06 -0.48
N ILE A 14 -9.28 9.82 -0.34
CA ILE A 14 -10.13 9.43 0.79
C ILE A 14 -9.32 9.47 2.09
N VAL A 15 -8.10 8.93 2.08
CA VAL A 15 -7.20 8.89 3.24
C VAL A 15 -6.83 10.30 3.70
N ASP A 16 -6.56 11.21 2.77
CA ASP A 16 -6.35 12.63 3.06
C ASP A 16 -7.56 13.26 3.74
N HIS A 17 -8.75 12.98 3.20
CA HIS A 17 -10.00 13.51 3.75
C HIS A 17 -10.30 13.05 5.18
N ILE A 18 -9.93 11.81 5.54
CA ILE A 18 -10.11 11.28 6.90
C ILE A 18 -8.94 11.62 7.84
N GLY A 19 -7.94 12.36 7.36
CA GLY A 19 -6.83 12.89 8.16
C GLY A 19 -5.80 11.84 8.60
N ILE A 20 -5.67 10.73 7.86
CA ILE A 20 -4.61 9.73 8.10
C ILE A 20 -3.36 10.16 7.33
N ASP A 21 -2.21 10.02 8.01
CA ASP A 21 -0.92 10.45 7.48
C ASP A 21 -0.49 9.56 6.31
N GLN A 22 -0.08 10.19 5.22
CA GLN A 22 0.37 9.52 4.00
C GLN A 22 1.49 10.32 3.32
N ALA A 23 2.22 9.69 2.41
CA ALA A 23 3.21 10.37 1.60
C ALA A 23 2.56 11.51 0.79
N LYS A 24 3.19 12.67 0.73
CA LYS A 24 2.79 13.73 -0.20
C LYS A 24 2.80 13.19 -1.62
N PHE A 25 1.83 13.59 -2.40
CA PHE A 25 1.72 13.08 -3.76
C PHE A 25 1.20 14.14 -4.74
N VAL A 26 1.62 14.01 -5.99
CA VAL A 26 1.13 14.80 -7.11
C VAL A 26 0.68 13.85 -8.22
N HIS A 27 -0.49 14.11 -8.75
CA HIS A 27 -1.01 13.38 -9.91
C HIS A 27 -0.42 13.93 -11.21
N VAL A 28 0.04 13.01 -12.06
CA VAL A 28 0.40 13.27 -13.45
C VAL A 28 -0.44 12.34 -14.32
N ARG A 29 -1.11 12.88 -15.33
CA ARG A 29 -1.96 12.14 -16.25
C ARG A 29 -1.31 12.05 -17.64
N GLU A 30 -1.72 11.06 -18.43
CA GLU A 30 -1.29 10.95 -19.82
C GLU A 30 -1.50 12.27 -20.61
N SER A 31 -2.58 13.01 -20.35
CA SER A 31 -2.85 14.31 -20.96
C SER A 31 -1.81 15.39 -20.62
N ASP A 32 -1.12 15.26 -19.49
CA ASP A 32 -0.12 16.23 -19.05
C ASP A 32 1.18 16.12 -19.87
N PHE A 33 1.34 15.03 -20.65
CA PHE A 33 2.53 14.84 -21.49
C PHE A 33 2.60 15.82 -22.69
N GLU A 34 1.51 16.47 -23.05
CA GLU A 34 1.52 17.60 -24.00
C GLU A 34 2.25 18.83 -23.42
N HIS A 35 2.30 18.94 -22.07
CA HIS A 35 2.94 20.02 -21.31
C HIS A 35 3.79 19.43 -20.15
N LEU A 36 4.63 18.42 -20.45
CA LEU A 36 5.33 17.64 -19.46
C LEU A 36 6.23 18.47 -18.52
N GLU A 37 6.88 19.51 -19.05
CA GLU A 37 7.70 20.42 -18.25
C GLU A 37 6.89 21.09 -17.13
N GLU A 38 5.69 21.57 -17.44
CA GLU A 38 4.79 22.18 -16.44
C GLU A 38 4.32 21.15 -15.39
N ALA A 39 4.10 19.89 -15.84
CA ALA A 39 3.75 18.81 -14.92
C ALA A 39 4.90 18.48 -13.98
N MET A 40 6.12 18.40 -14.48
CA MET A 40 7.31 18.19 -13.65
C MET A 40 7.55 19.37 -12.69
N ASP A 41 7.36 20.62 -13.13
CA ASP A 41 7.46 21.79 -12.25
C ASP A 41 6.45 21.72 -11.09
N ARG A 42 5.21 21.23 -11.32
CA ARG A 42 4.24 21.02 -10.25
C ARG A 42 4.73 19.96 -9.26
N VAL A 43 5.30 18.85 -9.76
CA VAL A 43 5.83 17.78 -8.90
C VAL A 43 6.98 18.31 -8.04
N GLU A 44 7.97 18.96 -8.64
CA GLU A 44 9.15 19.47 -7.96
C GLU A 44 8.86 20.58 -6.94
N LYS A 45 7.78 21.34 -7.16
CA LYS A 45 7.31 22.36 -6.21
C LYS A 45 6.79 21.76 -4.91
N GLU A 46 6.13 20.61 -4.98
CA GLU A 46 5.45 19.98 -3.84
C GLU A 46 6.30 18.88 -3.18
N ILE A 47 7.15 18.20 -3.96
CA ILE A 47 7.88 17.01 -3.52
C ILE A 47 9.39 17.17 -3.78
N PRO A 48 10.23 17.12 -2.73
CA PRO A 48 11.67 17.11 -2.91
C PRO A 48 12.16 15.76 -3.44
N TYR A 49 13.29 15.75 -4.12
CA TYR A 49 13.98 14.54 -4.51
C TYR A 49 14.57 13.80 -3.30
N PRO A 50 14.61 12.45 -3.31
CA PRO A 50 14.16 11.56 -4.39
C PRO A 50 12.64 11.39 -4.42
N ILE A 51 12.09 11.18 -5.64
CA ILE A 51 10.65 11.06 -5.90
C ILE A 51 10.34 9.65 -6.38
N PHE A 52 9.34 8.99 -5.80
CA PHE A 52 8.79 7.76 -6.33
C PHE A 52 7.72 8.03 -7.37
N VAL A 53 7.87 7.43 -8.55
CA VAL A 53 6.91 7.51 -9.66
C VAL A 53 6.23 6.16 -9.80
N LYS A 54 4.90 6.13 -9.66
CA LYS A 54 4.11 4.89 -9.60
C LYS A 54 2.91 4.95 -10.54
N PRO A 55 2.66 3.96 -11.41
CA PRO A 55 1.36 3.82 -12.08
C PRO A 55 0.24 3.60 -11.04
N SER A 56 -0.95 4.20 -11.24
CA SER A 56 -2.05 4.09 -10.27
C SER A 56 -2.64 2.68 -10.18
N CYS A 57 -2.65 1.94 -11.29
CA CYS A 57 -3.32 0.63 -11.40
C CYS A 57 -2.35 -0.55 -11.63
N ALA A 58 -1.06 -0.40 -11.33
CA ALA A 58 -0.11 -1.50 -11.46
C ALA A 58 0.19 -2.12 -10.09
N GLY A 59 0.02 -3.44 -9.98
CA GLY A 59 0.41 -4.21 -8.81
C GLY A 59 1.87 -4.64 -8.84
N SER A 60 2.37 -5.15 -7.71
CA SER A 60 3.69 -5.78 -7.58
C SER A 60 4.86 -4.91 -8.07
N SER A 61 4.85 -3.63 -7.73
CA SER A 61 5.91 -2.64 -8.08
C SER A 61 6.19 -2.49 -9.58
N LYS A 62 5.31 -2.99 -10.47
CA LYS A 62 5.50 -2.91 -11.90
C LYS A 62 5.41 -1.46 -12.39
N GLY A 63 6.44 -0.97 -13.10
CA GLY A 63 6.51 0.42 -13.56
C GLY A 63 6.79 1.45 -12.47
N VAL A 64 7.12 1.02 -11.25
CA VAL A 64 7.55 1.91 -10.17
C VAL A 64 9.02 2.23 -10.35
N SER A 65 9.37 3.53 -10.27
CA SER A 65 10.73 4.01 -10.39
C SER A 65 11.01 5.07 -9.33
N LYS A 66 12.27 5.17 -8.89
CA LYS A 66 12.78 6.22 -8.02
C LYS A 66 13.59 7.19 -8.86
N ALA A 67 13.28 8.47 -8.77
CA ALA A 67 13.99 9.55 -9.47
C ALA A 67 14.76 10.40 -8.47
N GLU A 68 16.06 10.57 -8.70
CA GLU A 68 16.95 11.37 -7.87
C GLU A 68 17.11 12.81 -8.38
N ASN A 69 16.63 13.09 -9.61
CA ASN A 69 16.71 14.37 -10.28
C ASN A 69 15.67 14.47 -11.41
N ARG A 70 15.54 15.69 -12.00
CA ARG A 70 14.57 15.99 -13.05
C ARG A 70 14.68 15.07 -14.27
N LYS A 71 15.89 14.74 -14.70
CA LYS A 71 16.10 13.86 -15.86
C LYS A 71 15.58 12.45 -15.60
N GLU A 72 15.81 11.94 -14.39
CA GLU A 72 15.28 10.64 -13.98
C GLU A 72 13.78 10.70 -13.76
N LEU A 73 13.23 11.82 -13.25
CA LEU A 73 11.78 12.02 -13.14
C LEU A 73 11.11 11.95 -14.52
N GLU A 74 11.65 12.60 -15.52
CA GLU A 74 11.16 12.53 -16.89
C GLU A 74 11.16 11.08 -17.41
N ALA A 75 12.27 10.37 -17.27
CA ALA A 75 12.39 8.98 -17.70
C ALA A 75 11.40 8.06 -16.94
N ALA A 76 11.23 8.27 -15.64
CA ALA A 76 10.29 7.51 -14.81
C ALA A 76 8.82 7.76 -15.21
N LEU A 77 8.45 8.99 -15.57
CA LEU A 77 7.12 9.33 -16.08
C LEU A 77 6.84 8.63 -17.42
N TYR A 78 7.80 8.65 -18.35
CA TYR A 78 7.68 7.91 -19.61
C TYR A 78 7.61 6.40 -19.45
N GLU A 79 8.22 5.85 -18.41
CA GLU A 79 8.08 4.42 -18.10
C GLU A 79 6.71 4.13 -17.49
N ALA A 80 6.29 4.90 -16.50
CA ALA A 80 5.03 4.70 -15.77
C ALA A 80 3.80 4.81 -16.69
N VAL A 81 3.79 5.75 -17.66
CA VAL A 81 2.65 5.95 -18.57
C VAL A 81 2.41 4.76 -19.50
N LYS A 82 3.41 3.90 -19.73
CA LYS A 82 3.24 2.65 -20.47
C LYS A 82 2.37 1.62 -19.75
N HIS A 83 2.25 1.77 -18.44
CA HIS A 83 1.50 0.84 -17.57
C HIS A 83 0.14 1.39 -17.16
N ASP A 84 0.02 2.71 -16.98
CA ASP A 84 -1.25 3.36 -16.63
C ASP A 84 -1.25 4.83 -17.08
N ARG A 85 -2.42 5.31 -17.47
CA ARG A 85 -2.67 6.71 -17.85
C ARG A 85 -2.61 7.67 -16.67
N ASN A 86 -2.81 7.16 -15.45
CA ASN A 86 -2.71 7.91 -14.21
C ASN A 86 -1.43 7.51 -13.47
N ILE A 87 -0.63 8.50 -13.13
CA ILE A 87 0.66 8.34 -12.49
C ILE A 87 0.62 9.11 -11.16
N LEU A 88 1.17 8.51 -10.11
CA LEU A 88 1.43 9.15 -8.84
C LEU A 88 2.92 9.42 -8.69
N CYS A 89 3.27 10.67 -8.43
CA CYS A 89 4.58 11.06 -7.94
C CYS A 89 4.48 11.24 -6.43
N GLU A 90 5.28 10.53 -5.67
CA GLU A 90 5.22 10.50 -4.20
C GLU A 90 6.55 10.84 -3.56
N GLU A 91 6.51 11.51 -2.40
CA GLU A 91 7.70 11.69 -1.59
C GLU A 91 8.26 10.35 -1.12
N THR A 92 9.57 10.28 -0.99
CA THR A 92 10.24 9.10 -0.45
C THR A 92 10.08 9.06 1.07
N ILE A 93 9.46 8.00 1.56
CA ILE A 93 9.38 7.71 2.99
C ILE A 93 10.48 6.71 3.34
N VAL A 94 11.29 7.04 4.34
CA VAL A 94 12.32 6.15 4.88
C VAL A 94 11.80 5.55 6.18
N GLY A 95 11.50 4.25 6.17
CA GLY A 95 10.93 3.57 7.32
C GLY A 95 10.83 2.06 7.11
N ARG A 96 10.38 1.38 8.15
CA ARG A 96 10.06 -0.05 8.12
C ARG A 96 8.77 -0.26 7.33
N GLU A 97 8.74 -1.23 6.40
CA GLU A 97 7.52 -1.60 5.69
C GLU A 97 6.70 -2.55 6.57
N VAL A 98 5.52 -2.10 6.97
CA VAL A 98 4.66 -2.83 7.89
C VAL A 98 3.26 -3.02 7.31
N GLU A 99 2.66 -4.16 7.60
CA GLU A 99 1.39 -4.60 7.03
C GLU A 99 0.39 -4.97 8.11
N CYS A 100 -0.89 -4.63 7.93
CA CYS A 100 -1.97 -5.02 8.81
C CYS A 100 -3.11 -5.65 8.00
N ALA A 101 -3.52 -6.86 8.37
CA ALA A 101 -4.66 -7.52 7.76
C ALA A 101 -5.97 -7.04 8.40
N VAL A 102 -6.96 -6.77 7.55
CA VAL A 102 -8.30 -6.34 7.97
C VAL A 102 -9.33 -7.31 7.43
N LEU A 103 -10.29 -7.65 8.26
CA LEU A 103 -11.44 -8.49 7.92
C LEU A 103 -12.70 -7.80 8.44
N GLY A 104 -13.70 -7.63 7.58
CA GLY A 104 -14.91 -6.97 8.06
C GLY A 104 -16.01 -6.80 7.03
N ASP A 105 -17.09 -6.24 7.51
CA ASP A 105 -18.24 -5.80 6.75
C ASP A 105 -18.66 -4.39 7.21
N ARG A 106 -19.82 -3.94 6.78
CA ARG A 106 -20.37 -2.62 7.15
C ARG A 106 -20.68 -2.47 8.64
N THR A 107 -20.75 -3.57 9.39
CA THR A 107 -21.16 -3.60 10.81
C THR A 107 -19.98 -3.85 11.73
N GLN A 108 -19.06 -4.70 11.32
CA GLN A 108 -17.92 -5.10 12.14
C GLN A 108 -16.64 -5.11 11.29
N VAL A 109 -15.60 -4.49 11.81
CA VAL A 109 -14.26 -4.50 11.21
C VAL A 109 -13.29 -4.90 12.29
N LYS A 110 -12.39 -5.83 11.96
CA LYS A 110 -11.33 -6.31 12.84
C LYS A 110 -9.99 -6.26 12.12
N SER A 111 -8.96 -5.87 12.84
CA SER A 111 -7.58 -5.89 12.38
C SER A 111 -6.74 -6.90 13.16
N THR A 112 -5.68 -7.38 12.55
CA THR A 112 -4.72 -8.32 13.16
C THR A 112 -3.63 -7.60 13.97
N CYS A 113 -2.65 -8.36 14.46
CA CYS A 113 -1.34 -7.83 14.78
C CYS A 113 -0.65 -7.29 13.52
N VAL A 114 0.42 -6.54 13.71
CA VAL A 114 1.22 -5.96 12.61
C VAL A 114 2.20 -7.01 12.11
N GLY A 115 2.42 -7.03 10.79
CA GLY A 115 3.52 -7.75 10.15
C GLY A 115 4.57 -6.79 9.63
N GLU A 116 5.79 -7.25 9.42
CA GLU A 116 6.87 -6.48 8.83
C GLU A 116 7.52 -7.24 7.69
N ILE A 117 7.86 -6.52 6.64
CA ILE A 117 8.66 -7.02 5.52
C ILE A 117 10.10 -6.54 5.73
N LEU A 118 11.01 -7.49 5.93
CA LEU A 118 12.43 -7.21 5.96
C LEU A 118 12.97 -7.36 4.53
N ALA A 119 13.38 -6.23 3.92
CA ALA A 119 14.08 -6.26 2.65
C ALA A 119 15.43 -6.98 2.80
N ALA A 120 15.89 -7.67 1.75
CA ALA A 120 17.26 -8.17 1.71
C ALA A 120 18.24 -7.00 1.81
N GLU A 121 19.36 -7.18 2.55
CA GLU A 121 20.34 -6.11 2.85
C GLU A 121 20.90 -5.40 1.60
N GLU A 122 20.80 -6.01 0.42
CA GLU A 122 21.30 -5.46 -0.85
C GLU A 122 20.20 -4.82 -1.74
N ALA A 123 18.93 -4.91 -1.38
CA ALA A 123 17.84 -4.36 -2.17
C ALA A 123 17.62 -2.89 -1.80
N ALA A 124 18.28 -1.99 -2.51
CA ALA A 124 18.00 -0.54 -2.41
C ALA A 124 16.56 -0.17 -2.78
N PHE A 125 15.79 -1.13 -3.28
CA PHE A 125 14.41 -0.99 -3.69
C PHE A 125 13.73 -2.38 -3.69
N TYR A 126 12.58 -2.48 -3.02
CA TYR A 126 11.81 -3.72 -2.92
C TYR A 126 10.96 -3.91 -4.19
N ASP A 127 11.58 -4.43 -5.25
CA ASP A 127 10.93 -4.70 -6.52
C ASP A 127 10.15 -6.03 -6.54
N PHE A 128 9.54 -6.34 -7.69
CA PHE A 128 8.79 -7.58 -7.90
C PHE A 128 9.64 -8.83 -7.66
N ASP A 129 10.90 -8.81 -8.10
CA ASP A 129 11.78 -9.98 -7.97
C ASP A 129 12.15 -10.22 -6.51
N ALA A 130 12.36 -9.16 -5.72
CA ALA A 130 12.57 -9.27 -4.29
C ALA A 130 11.33 -9.80 -3.54
N LYS A 131 10.12 -9.39 -3.97
CA LYS A 131 8.85 -9.85 -3.33
C LYS A 131 8.53 -11.32 -3.55
N TYR A 132 8.89 -11.90 -4.70
CA TYR A 132 8.40 -13.23 -5.10
C TYR A 132 9.49 -14.24 -5.43
N ASN A 133 10.67 -13.81 -5.86
CA ASN A 133 11.72 -14.67 -6.39
C ASN A 133 12.98 -14.73 -5.52
N ASN A 134 13.25 -13.73 -4.68
CA ASN A 134 14.38 -13.76 -3.77
C ASN A 134 14.02 -14.44 -2.46
N ALA A 135 14.68 -15.55 -2.16
CA ALA A 135 14.55 -16.30 -0.91
C ALA A 135 15.00 -15.53 0.36
N GLU A 136 15.40 -14.27 0.23
CA GLU A 136 16.01 -13.47 1.29
C GLU A 136 15.09 -12.44 1.93
N SER A 137 13.93 -12.11 1.33
CA SER A 137 12.95 -11.29 2.03
C SER A 137 12.28 -12.10 3.13
N LYS A 138 12.39 -11.62 4.36
CA LYS A 138 11.79 -12.27 5.54
C LYS A 138 10.56 -11.51 5.97
N THR A 139 9.49 -12.24 6.24
CA THR A 139 8.30 -11.73 6.88
C THR A 139 8.39 -11.97 8.39
N VAL A 140 8.13 -10.95 9.19
CA VAL A 140 8.07 -11.04 10.65
C VAL A 140 6.65 -10.75 11.10
N VAL A 141 6.05 -11.68 11.82
CA VAL A 141 4.73 -11.51 12.41
C VAL A 141 4.89 -10.97 13.82
N ASP A 142 4.14 -9.91 14.14
CA ASP A 142 4.18 -9.18 15.42
C ASP A 142 5.61 -8.72 15.80
N PRO A 143 6.27 -7.93 14.94
CA PRO A 143 7.62 -7.46 15.19
C PRO A 143 7.68 -6.56 16.43
N GLU A 144 8.88 -6.46 17.01
CA GLU A 144 9.13 -5.53 18.12
C GLU A 144 9.05 -4.09 17.61
N MET A 145 8.13 -3.32 18.18
CA MET A 145 7.93 -1.88 17.89
C MET A 145 7.14 -1.24 19.06
N PRO A 146 7.11 0.11 19.14
CA PRO A 146 6.30 0.78 20.16
C PRO A 146 4.82 0.38 20.09
N GLU A 147 4.22 0.09 21.25
CA GLU A 147 2.80 -0.29 21.32
C GLU A 147 1.86 0.79 20.77
N GLU A 148 2.24 2.05 20.90
CA GLU A 148 1.50 3.17 20.31
C GLU A 148 1.47 3.09 18.78
N SER A 149 2.61 2.73 18.16
CA SER A 149 2.69 2.54 16.71
C SER A 149 1.84 1.35 16.26
N LYS A 150 1.88 0.22 16.99
CA LYS A 150 1.00 -0.94 16.70
C LYS A 150 -0.47 -0.56 16.77
N ARG A 151 -0.86 0.17 17.82
CA ARG A 151 -2.23 0.64 17.98
C ARG A 151 -2.65 1.57 16.85
N LYS A 152 -1.81 2.56 16.51
CA LYS A 152 -2.07 3.51 15.44
C LYS A 152 -2.23 2.82 14.08
N ILE A 153 -1.34 1.88 13.72
CA ILE A 153 -1.43 1.11 12.47
C ILE A 153 -2.76 0.35 12.39
N LYS A 154 -3.19 -0.29 13.46
CA LYS A 154 -4.45 -1.04 13.50
C LYS A 154 -5.67 -0.12 13.38
N GLU A 155 -5.70 0.97 14.13
CA GLU A 155 -6.78 1.97 14.08
C GLU A 155 -6.90 2.59 12.69
N ASP A 156 -5.77 2.97 12.08
CA ASP A 156 -5.74 3.53 10.73
C ASP A 156 -6.16 2.51 9.67
N ALA A 157 -5.70 1.26 9.77
CA ALA A 157 -6.08 0.20 8.85
C ALA A 157 -7.60 -0.03 8.85
N GLU A 158 -8.22 -0.07 10.03
CA GLU A 158 -9.66 -0.20 10.16
C GLU A 158 -10.42 1.03 9.65
N ALA A 159 -9.91 2.24 9.93
CA ALA A 159 -10.52 3.48 9.48
C ALA A 159 -10.48 3.61 7.94
N ILE A 160 -9.33 3.28 7.33
CA ILE A 160 -9.17 3.27 5.86
C ILE A 160 -10.12 2.24 5.25
N PHE A 161 -10.17 1.01 5.80
CA PHE A 161 -11.06 -0.04 5.31
C PHE A 161 -12.52 0.42 5.30
N ARG A 162 -12.99 1.06 6.37
CA ARG A 162 -14.36 1.62 6.45
C ARG A 162 -14.57 2.76 5.45
N ALA A 163 -13.58 3.65 5.32
CA ALA A 163 -13.70 4.83 4.46
C ALA A 163 -13.80 4.49 2.97
N VAL A 164 -13.17 3.40 2.54
CA VAL A 164 -13.26 2.90 1.16
C VAL A 164 -14.43 1.94 0.92
N ASP A 165 -15.38 1.83 1.84
CA ASP A 165 -16.51 0.86 1.85
C ASP A 165 -15.99 -0.59 1.67
N GLY A 166 -14.91 -0.93 2.38
CA GLY A 166 -14.29 -2.25 2.36
C GLY A 166 -15.24 -3.36 2.80
N PHE A 167 -15.12 -4.52 2.17
CA PHE A 167 -15.93 -5.69 2.50
C PHE A 167 -15.11 -6.98 2.32
N GLY A 168 -15.20 -7.87 3.30
CA GLY A 168 -14.44 -9.12 3.34
C GLY A 168 -13.02 -8.85 3.82
N LEU A 169 -12.05 -8.97 2.94
CA LEU A 169 -10.63 -8.95 3.27
C LEU A 169 -9.89 -7.77 2.63
N SER A 170 -8.92 -7.23 3.36
CA SER A 170 -7.92 -6.31 2.82
C SER A 170 -6.62 -6.40 3.63
N ARG A 171 -5.51 -6.06 3.02
CA ARG A 171 -4.25 -5.77 3.70
C ARG A 171 -3.91 -4.31 3.49
N VAL A 172 -3.64 -3.63 4.58
CA VAL A 172 -3.27 -2.22 4.55
C VAL A 172 -1.79 -2.11 4.90
N ASP A 173 -1.05 -1.46 4.04
CA ASP A 173 0.41 -1.38 4.10
C ASP A 173 0.81 0.04 4.49
N PHE A 174 1.78 0.14 5.39
CA PHE A 174 2.28 1.40 5.94
C PHE A 174 3.81 1.41 5.95
N PHE A 175 4.36 2.61 6.07
CA PHE A 175 5.74 2.81 6.52
C PHE A 175 5.73 3.31 7.97
N LEU A 176 6.61 2.74 8.80
CA LEU A 176 6.89 3.21 10.15
C LEU A 176 8.26 3.86 10.18
N GLU A 177 8.30 5.17 10.28
CA GLU A 177 9.55 5.92 10.39
C GLU A 177 10.20 5.74 11.78
N GLU A 178 11.49 6.00 11.88
CA GLU A 178 12.23 5.98 13.15
C GLU A 178 11.66 6.97 14.18
N SER A 179 11.07 8.06 13.70
CA SER A 179 10.35 9.05 14.51
C SER A 179 9.10 8.49 15.22
N GLY A 180 8.62 7.30 14.80
CA GLY A 180 7.35 6.73 15.21
C GLY A 180 6.15 7.17 14.35
N ARG A 181 6.37 8.00 13.32
CA ARG A 181 5.33 8.40 12.36
C ARG A 181 4.89 7.19 11.56
N VAL A 182 3.57 6.95 11.52
CA VAL A 182 2.92 5.90 10.72
C VAL A 182 2.39 6.55 9.44
N VAL A 183 2.85 6.12 8.29
CA VAL A 183 2.52 6.69 6.98
C VAL A 183 1.83 5.64 6.12
N PHE A 184 0.59 5.91 5.71
CA PHE A 184 -0.15 5.02 4.81
C PHE A 184 0.54 4.93 3.44
N ASN A 185 0.70 3.70 2.95
CA ASN A 185 1.22 3.42 1.61
C ASN A 185 0.11 3.00 0.64
N GLU A 186 -0.50 1.83 0.87
CA GLU A 186 -1.56 1.31 0.00
C GLU A 186 -2.53 0.36 0.73
N ILE A 187 -3.70 0.12 0.12
CA ILE A 187 -4.63 -0.92 0.52
C ILE A 187 -4.75 -1.96 -0.59
N ASN A 188 -4.55 -3.23 -0.23
CA ASN A 188 -4.70 -4.39 -1.09
C ASN A 188 -6.05 -5.05 -0.81
N THR A 189 -7.02 -4.85 -1.68
CA THR A 189 -8.39 -5.38 -1.53
C THR A 189 -8.52 -6.86 -1.90
N LEU A 190 -7.51 -7.44 -2.50
CA LEU A 190 -7.38 -8.88 -2.75
C LEU A 190 -5.94 -9.31 -2.48
N PRO A 191 -5.52 -9.37 -1.20
CA PRO A 191 -4.16 -9.73 -0.83
C PRO A 191 -3.84 -11.18 -1.21
N GLY A 192 -2.54 -11.49 -1.34
CA GLY A 192 -2.09 -12.85 -1.54
C GLY A 192 -2.61 -13.79 -0.45
N PHE A 193 -3.00 -15.00 -0.84
CA PHE A 193 -3.63 -15.98 0.06
C PHE A 193 -2.96 -17.36 -0.02
N THR A 194 -1.63 -17.37 -0.11
CA THR A 194 -0.82 -18.59 -0.06
C THR A 194 -0.28 -18.81 1.36
N SER A 195 0.30 -19.97 1.61
CA SER A 195 0.88 -20.31 2.92
C SER A 195 2.01 -19.36 3.38
N ILE A 196 2.63 -18.64 2.46
CA ILE A 196 3.70 -17.66 2.70
C ILE A 196 3.22 -16.21 2.61
N SER A 197 1.93 -15.99 2.34
CA SER A 197 1.36 -14.65 2.26
C SER A 197 1.10 -14.06 3.64
N MET A 198 1.43 -12.79 3.82
CA MET A 198 1.29 -12.10 5.10
C MET A 198 -0.15 -12.14 5.63
N TYR A 199 -1.15 -11.93 4.78
CA TYR A 199 -2.55 -11.85 5.22
C TYR A 199 -3.01 -13.07 6.04
N PRO A 200 -2.92 -14.33 5.53
CA PRO A 200 -3.30 -15.50 6.33
C PRO A 200 -2.33 -15.78 7.49
N MET A 201 -1.06 -15.40 7.39
CA MET A 201 -0.10 -15.56 8.49
C MET A 201 -0.47 -14.69 9.68
N LEU A 202 -0.88 -13.44 9.46
CA LEU A 202 -1.32 -12.51 10.51
C LEU A 202 -2.59 -13.00 11.20
N TRP A 203 -3.58 -13.48 10.47
CA TRP A 203 -4.81 -14.03 11.06
C TRP A 203 -4.52 -15.27 11.89
N LYS A 204 -3.66 -16.16 11.39
CA LYS A 204 -3.24 -17.36 12.13
C LYS A 204 -2.56 -17.00 13.45
N ALA A 205 -1.69 -15.99 13.46
CA ALA A 205 -1.04 -15.50 14.68
C ALA A 205 -2.03 -14.89 15.67
N CYS A 206 -3.14 -14.32 15.18
CA CYS A 206 -4.23 -13.82 16.01
C CYS A 206 -5.26 -14.91 16.41
N GLY A 207 -4.98 -16.19 16.13
CA GLY A 207 -5.79 -17.32 16.56
C GLY A 207 -6.93 -17.69 15.60
N LEU A 208 -6.97 -17.12 14.38
CA LEU A 208 -7.93 -17.49 13.34
C LEU A 208 -7.20 -18.28 12.25
N ASP A 209 -7.41 -19.57 12.18
CA ASP A 209 -6.76 -20.42 11.18
C ASP A 209 -7.38 -20.26 9.78
N ILE A 210 -6.71 -20.81 8.77
CA ILE A 210 -7.15 -20.64 7.36
C ILE A 210 -8.56 -21.20 7.11
N PRO A 211 -8.96 -22.40 7.57
CA PRO A 211 -10.33 -22.88 7.41
C PRO A 211 -11.37 -21.94 8.02
N GLU A 212 -11.18 -21.51 9.27
CA GLU A 212 -12.09 -20.59 9.95
C GLU A 212 -12.14 -19.21 9.29
N LEU A 213 -11.01 -18.73 8.78
CA LEU A 213 -10.93 -17.48 8.01
C LEU A 213 -11.74 -17.59 6.70
N LEU A 214 -11.64 -18.71 5.99
CA LEU A 214 -12.42 -18.96 4.77
C LEU A 214 -13.92 -19.06 5.06
N ASP A 215 -14.31 -19.78 6.11
CA ASP A 215 -15.72 -19.88 6.52
C ASP A 215 -16.28 -18.49 6.85
N THR A 216 -15.52 -17.67 7.58
CA THR A 216 -15.91 -16.29 7.90
C THR A 216 -16.10 -15.43 6.65
N LEU A 217 -15.21 -15.53 5.67
CA LEU A 217 -15.32 -14.79 4.41
C LEU A 217 -16.53 -15.25 3.58
N ILE A 218 -16.82 -16.56 3.55
CA ILE A 218 -18.00 -17.12 2.88
C ILE A 218 -19.28 -16.62 3.55
N ASP A 219 -19.36 -16.68 4.88
CA ASP A 219 -20.51 -16.21 5.63
C ASP A 219 -20.78 -14.72 5.41
N GLN A 220 -19.73 -13.88 5.44
CA GLN A 220 -19.86 -12.47 5.09
C GLN A 220 -20.37 -12.27 3.66
N ALA A 221 -19.82 -13.00 2.69
CA ALA A 221 -20.26 -12.90 1.30
C ALA A 221 -21.74 -13.28 1.14
N MET A 222 -22.22 -14.31 1.87
CA MET A 222 -23.62 -14.73 1.85
C MET A 222 -24.56 -13.69 2.47
N THR A 223 -24.07 -12.85 3.38
CA THR A 223 -24.88 -11.78 4.01
C THR A 223 -24.92 -10.49 3.20
N ARG A 224 -23.94 -10.25 2.34
CA ARG A 224 -23.80 -9.00 1.57
C ARG A 224 -25.01 -8.69 0.68
N TYR A 225 -25.69 -9.71 0.19
CA TYR A 225 -26.78 -9.59 -0.78
C TYR A 225 -28.18 -9.89 -0.17
N ARG A 226 -28.25 -9.94 1.16
CA ARG A 226 -29.51 -10.00 1.91
C ARG A 226 -29.89 -8.61 2.40
#